data_f3509e8f3fe8283ce8c49fa5a85e916f
#
_entry.id   f3509e8f3fe8283ce8c49fa5a85e916f
#
_cell.length_a   1.000
_cell.length_b   1.000
_cell.length_c   1.000
_cell.angle_alpha   90.00
_cell.angle_beta   90.00
_cell.angle_gamma   90.00
#
_symmetry.space_group_name_H-M   'P 1'
#
loop_
_entity.id
_entity.type
_entity.pdbx_description
1 polymer ?
#
loop_
_entity_poly.entity_id
_entity_poly.type
_entity_poly.pdbx_seq_one_letter_code
_entity_poly.pdbx_strand_id
1 'polypeptide(L)'
;MNLQDFPRPANGSRRGIHWSATVFHPFGSSLDWWVSELCAMNIRWVKLLDDGGGSSRHLCQSLLTHQIIPIVRLYRDRPNPGHLGDREKNTVADLVSVGARYFEVNNEPNLPEEWLPGEWQSGGRPEVVMQHWLEDARAVIKLGGYPAFPALTQCGHHAEHGSIPWYTQAFRWLGEHARSEALDVFGNGAWLAVHDVVLNHCYRDEKGEWHFEYPYDPICQADQPGKTIMDDDNSLIGHQAPLKLLQDNLGVQVPVISTEGGVFAPRGGWEQLDSRYPGYNLDGHAERTVAMFRWLQSNAEDCYFAMCPWLIANERMGHIDPQWSEQAWYQLDRDLPVVASLKALPAEPVPPPPLPLDEALRNAAWNRRGIAYNPEASFPRYARQYRLGSPVTPEFDVTWKNKTYRVQGFTGAILYCEAGDWGNVRSMTW
;
A
#
# COMPACT_ATOMS: atom_id res chain seq x y z
N MET A 1 -10.94 14.58 0.54
CA MET A 1 -10.86 13.59 -0.55
C MET A 1 -11.19 12.20 0.00
N ASN A 2 -11.81 11.35 -0.81
CA ASN A 2 -12.00 9.93 -0.47
C ASN A 2 -10.85 9.10 -1.07
N LEU A 3 -10.66 7.87 -0.59
CA LEU A 3 -9.61 6.96 -1.12
C LEU A 3 -9.68 6.75 -2.65
N GLN A 4 -10.89 6.83 -3.21
CA GLN A 4 -11.15 6.63 -4.64
C GLN A 4 -10.72 7.82 -5.51
N ASP A 5 -10.52 8.99 -4.90
CA ASP A 5 -10.11 10.22 -5.61
C ASP A 5 -8.60 10.23 -5.90
N PHE A 6 -7.84 9.35 -5.23
CA PHE A 6 -6.40 9.24 -5.43
C PHE A 6 -6.08 8.33 -6.62
N PRO A 7 -5.18 8.75 -7.53
CA PRO A 7 -4.77 7.94 -8.68
C PRO A 7 -4.18 6.59 -8.25
N ARG A 8 -4.66 5.52 -8.87
CA ARG A 8 -4.19 4.15 -8.65
C ARG A 8 -4.10 3.41 -9.99
N PRO A 9 -3.27 2.35 -10.08
CA PRO A 9 -3.30 1.46 -11.23
C PRO A 9 -4.70 0.86 -11.43
N ALA A 10 -5.16 0.79 -12.68
CA ALA A 10 -6.51 0.32 -13.01
C ALA A 10 -6.80 -1.10 -12.51
N ASN A 11 -5.77 -1.95 -12.44
CA ASN A 11 -5.87 -3.32 -11.92
C ASN A 11 -5.74 -3.41 -10.38
N GLY A 12 -5.63 -2.28 -9.67
CA GLY A 12 -5.47 -2.26 -8.22
C GLY A 12 -4.16 -2.87 -7.72
N SER A 13 -3.15 -3.02 -8.60
CA SER A 13 -1.87 -3.62 -8.22
C SER A 13 -1.16 -2.80 -7.15
N ARG A 14 -0.67 -3.50 -6.13
CA ARG A 14 0.11 -2.97 -5.02
C ARG A 14 1.62 -3.18 -5.20
N ARG A 15 2.04 -3.68 -6.38
CA ARG A 15 3.45 -3.92 -6.68
C ARG A 15 4.16 -2.63 -7.00
N GLY A 16 5.09 -2.28 -6.14
CA GLY A 16 5.98 -1.14 -6.30
C GLY A 16 7.44 -1.54 -6.22
N ILE A 17 8.31 -0.55 -6.41
CA ILE A 17 9.76 -0.67 -6.20
C ILE A 17 10.35 0.71 -5.91
N HIS A 18 11.39 0.76 -5.07
CA HIS A 18 12.25 1.92 -4.93
C HIS A 18 13.27 1.94 -6.08
N TRP A 19 13.37 3.07 -6.78
CA TRP A 19 14.16 3.18 -8.00
C TRP A 19 15.67 3.08 -7.74
N SER A 20 16.20 3.94 -6.91
CA SER A 20 17.63 4.05 -6.63
C SER A 20 17.85 4.74 -5.29
N ALA A 21 18.93 4.39 -4.60
CA ALA A 21 19.33 5.06 -3.36
C ALA A 21 19.69 6.55 -3.54
N THR A 22 19.85 7.00 -4.78
CA THR A 22 20.30 8.36 -5.10
C THR A 22 19.49 8.97 -6.22
N VAL A 23 19.70 10.28 -6.43
CA VAL A 23 19.10 11.01 -7.55
C VAL A 23 19.82 10.64 -8.85
N PHE A 24 19.31 9.63 -9.53
CA PHE A 24 19.83 9.19 -10.82
C PHE A 24 18.68 8.76 -11.76
N HIS A 25 18.63 9.34 -12.96
CA HIS A 25 17.60 9.04 -13.94
C HIS A 25 18.23 8.85 -15.32
N PRO A 26 18.16 7.65 -15.90
CA PRO A 26 18.68 7.38 -17.24
C PRO A 26 17.80 8.03 -18.32
N PHE A 27 18.36 8.17 -19.52
CA PHE A 27 17.69 8.71 -20.69
C PHE A 27 17.76 7.76 -21.88
N GLY A 28 16.89 7.99 -22.88
CA GLY A 28 16.91 7.27 -24.15
C GLY A 28 16.76 5.76 -23.96
N SER A 29 17.50 4.98 -24.70
CA SER A 29 17.38 3.51 -24.70
C SER A 29 17.64 2.87 -23.33
N SER A 30 18.44 3.50 -22.47
CA SER A 30 18.60 3.02 -21.08
C SER A 30 17.32 3.17 -20.27
N LEU A 31 16.65 4.31 -20.38
CA LEU A 31 15.34 4.51 -19.75
C LEU A 31 14.30 3.53 -20.29
N ASP A 32 14.24 3.37 -21.61
CA ASP A 32 13.29 2.45 -22.26
C ASP A 32 13.48 1.01 -21.78
N TRP A 33 14.75 0.59 -21.61
CA TRP A 33 15.06 -0.73 -21.09
C TRP A 33 14.57 -0.90 -19.64
N TRP A 34 14.84 0.06 -18.76
CA TRP A 34 14.41 0.00 -17.38
C TRP A 34 12.87 -0.03 -17.25
N VAL A 35 12.17 0.78 -18.03
CA VAL A 35 10.71 0.78 -18.04
C VAL A 35 10.16 -0.55 -18.57
N SER A 36 10.81 -1.15 -19.57
CA SER A 36 10.48 -2.50 -20.06
C SER A 36 10.64 -3.56 -18.95
N GLU A 37 11.70 -3.49 -18.15
CA GLU A 37 11.94 -4.38 -17.02
C GLU A 37 10.86 -4.23 -15.94
N LEU A 38 10.48 -3.00 -15.59
CA LEU A 38 9.38 -2.72 -14.67
C LEU A 38 8.06 -3.33 -15.17
N CYS A 39 7.75 -3.13 -16.44
CA CYS A 39 6.56 -3.70 -17.07
C CYS A 39 6.57 -5.23 -17.05
N ALA A 40 7.73 -5.85 -17.33
CA ALA A 40 7.88 -7.30 -17.33
C ALA A 40 7.66 -7.90 -15.93
N MET A 41 8.01 -7.19 -14.86
CA MET A 41 7.74 -7.57 -13.47
C MET A 41 6.33 -7.17 -12.99
N ASN A 42 5.52 -6.54 -13.83
CA ASN A 42 4.22 -5.95 -13.45
C ASN A 42 4.31 -4.94 -12.31
N ILE A 43 5.40 -4.22 -12.18
CA ILE A 43 5.53 -3.09 -11.26
C ILE A 43 4.62 -1.97 -11.73
N ARG A 44 3.84 -1.39 -10.79
CA ARG A 44 2.87 -0.33 -11.05
C ARG A 44 3.08 0.93 -10.23
N TRP A 45 4.02 0.90 -9.30
CA TRP A 45 4.42 2.03 -8.49
C TRP A 45 5.94 2.13 -8.45
N VAL A 46 6.48 3.33 -8.60
CA VAL A 46 7.93 3.56 -8.51
C VAL A 46 8.19 4.76 -7.61
N LYS A 47 8.89 4.52 -6.50
CA LYS A 47 9.42 5.60 -5.68
C LYS A 47 10.78 6.01 -6.21
N LEU A 48 10.99 7.30 -6.42
CA LEU A 48 12.23 7.89 -6.94
C LEU A 48 12.56 9.20 -6.22
N LEU A 49 13.81 9.62 -6.31
CA LEU A 49 14.31 10.87 -5.73
C LEU A 49 14.45 11.95 -6.81
N ASP A 50 14.13 13.20 -6.48
CA ASP A 50 14.44 14.38 -7.29
C ASP A 50 15.07 15.46 -6.42
N ASP A 51 16.22 16.00 -6.84
CA ASP A 51 16.96 17.06 -6.14
C ASP A 51 16.60 18.49 -6.59
N GLY A 52 15.52 18.61 -7.36
CA GLY A 52 15.11 19.87 -7.99
C GLY A 52 15.83 20.20 -9.28
N GLY A 53 16.65 19.27 -9.81
CA GLY A 53 17.36 19.42 -11.09
C GLY A 53 16.50 19.16 -12.33
N GLY A 54 15.27 18.68 -12.15
CA GLY A 54 14.33 18.40 -13.25
C GLY A 54 14.62 17.13 -14.06
N SER A 55 15.61 16.34 -13.65
CA SER A 55 15.98 15.11 -14.38
C SER A 55 14.92 14.01 -14.27
N SER A 56 14.11 13.98 -13.22
CA SER A 56 13.05 13.00 -13.01
C SER A 56 11.86 13.17 -13.95
N ARG A 57 11.70 14.32 -14.62
CA ARG A 57 10.57 14.59 -15.51
C ARG A 57 10.39 13.54 -16.60
N HIS A 58 11.47 13.19 -17.30
CA HIS A 58 11.41 12.18 -18.37
C HIS A 58 11.06 10.80 -17.84
N LEU A 59 11.63 10.43 -16.68
CA LEU A 59 11.29 9.19 -16.00
C LEU A 59 9.81 9.17 -15.63
N CYS A 60 9.29 10.21 -14.97
CA CYS A 60 7.88 10.31 -14.62
C CYS A 60 6.95 10.22 -15.83
N GLN A 61 7.27 10.92 -16.94
CA GLN A 61 6.49 10.84 -18.18
C GLN A 61 6.49 9.43 -18.75
N SER A 62 7.64 8.77 -18.80
CA SER A 62 7.76 7.40 -19.31
C SER A 62 6.99 6.42 -18.43
N LEU A 63 7.11 6.51 -17.11
CA LEU A 63 6.37 5.68 -16.15
C LEU A 63 4.86 5.83 -16.35
N LEU A 64 4.35 7.07 -16.38
CA LEU A 64 2.92 7.36 -16.55
C LEU A 64 2.37 6.85 -17.88
N THR A 65 3.15 6.98 -18.98
CA THR A 65 2.79 6.43 -20.29
C THR A 65 2.58 4.90 -20.23
N HIS A 66 3.30 4.22 -19.36
CA HIS A 66 3.20 2.77 -19.14
C HIS A 66 2.27 2.39 -17.96
N GLN A 67 1.46 3.34 -17.49
CA GLN A 67 0.53 3.15 -16.37
C GLN A 67 1.23 2.73 -15.07
N ILE A 68 2.42 3.26 -14.86
CA ILE A 68 3.20 3.13 -13.62
C ILE A 68 3.15 4.48 -12.90
N ILE A 69 2.76 4.48 -11.64
CA ILE A 69 2.57 5.70 -10.85
C ILE A 69 3.88 6.08 -10.16
N PRO A 70 4.45 7.26 -10.45
CA PRO A 70 5.61 7.75 -9.75
C PRO A 70 5.25 8.32 -8.37
N ILE A 71 6.09 8.05 -7.39
CA ILE A 71 6.13 8.68 -6.06
C ILE A 71 7.46 9.40 -5.98
N VAL A 72 7.44 10.71 -5.83
CA VAL A 72 8.66 11.52 -5.93
C VAL A 72 9.05 12.04 -4.55
N ARG A 73 10.20 11.59 -4.03
CA ARG A 73 10.83 12.19 -2.86
C ARG A 73 11.61 13.43 -3.29
N LEU A 74 11.26 14.57 -2.71
CA LEU A 74 11.97 15.84 -2.91
C LEU A 74 13.24 15.83 -2.05
N TYR A 75 14.36 15.40 -2.64
CA TYR A 75 15.65 15.35 -1.96
C TYR A 75 16.21 16.76 -1.77
N ARG A 76 16.60 17.10 -0.55
CA ARG A 76 17.03 18.44 -0.15
C ARG A 76 18.32 18.39 0.66
N ASP A 77 19.12 19.47 0.57
CA ASP A 77 20.32 19.65 1.39
C ASP A 77 19.98 19.80 2.89
N ARG A 78 18.77 20.28 3.20
CA ARG A 78 18.22 20.36 4.57
C ARG A 78 16.95 19.50 4.65
N PRO A 79 17.11 18.19 4.82
CA PRO A 79 15.95 17.30 4.79
C PRO A 79 14.99 17.53 5.95
N ASN A 80 15.51 17.76 7.17
CA ASN A 80 14.71 18.00 8.38
C ASN A 80 15.35 19.09 9.26
N PRO A 81 14.59 20.04 9.81
CA PRO A 81 13.18 20.33 9.54
C PRO A 81 12.95 21.31 8.36
N GLY A 82 13.85 21.32 7.37
CA GLY A 82 13.85 22.30 6.29
C GLY A 82 12.52 22.47 5.57
N HIS A 83 12.35 23.64 4.94
CA HIS A 83 11.19 23.97 4.09
C HIS A 83 11.48 23.75 2.61
N LEU A 84 10.41 23.54 1.82
CA LEU A 84 10.48 23.57 0.36
C LEU A 84 10.84 24.98 -0.12
N GLY A 85 11.97 25.11 -0.80
CA GLY A 85 12.35 26.32 -1.51
C GLY A 85 11.64 26.46 -2.86
N ASP A 86 12.00 27.49 -3.61
CA ASP A 86 11.44 27.72 -4.94
C ASP A 86 11.85 26.60 -5.92
N ARG A 87 13.02 26.03 -5.75
CA ARG A 87 13.54 24.93 -6.57
C ARG A 87 12.62 23.70 -6.47
N GLU A 88 12.33 23.24 -5.26
CA GLU A 88 11.47 22.09 -5.01
C GLU A 88 10.02 22.38 -5.43
N LYS A 89 9.51 23.58 -5.16
CA LYS A 89 8.16 24.00 -5.61
C LYS A 89 8.04 24.02 -7.13
N ASN A 90 9.07 24.49 -7.83
CA ASN A 90 9.12 24.45 -9.30
C ASN A 90 9.15 23.02 -9.80
N THR A 91 9.90 22.11 -9.14
CA THR A 91 9.92 20.69 -9.45
C THR A 91 8.54 20.07 -9.28
N VAL A 92 7.85 20.32 -8.18
CA VAL A 92 6.47 19.86 -7.97
C VAL A 92 5.56 20.34 -9.10
N ALA A 93 5.57 21.64 -9.42
CA ALA A 93 4.75 22.19 -10.49
C ALA A 93 5.04 21.56 -11.85
N ASP A 94 6.31 21.38 -12.17
CA ASP A 94 6.76 20.76 -13.42
C ASP A 94 6.32 19.29 -13.51
N LEU A 95 6.50 18.50 -12.47
CA LEU A 95 6.12 17.10 -12.43
C LEU A 95 4.60 16.91 -12.40
N VAL A 96 3.87 17.78 -11.71
CA VAL A 96 2.39 17.81 -11.74
C VAL A 96 1.90 18.09 -13.16
N SER A 97 2.58 18.95 -13.93
CA SER A 97 2.22 19.26 -15.31
C SER A 97 2.26 18.05 -16.24
N VAL A 98 3.06 17.03 -15.93
CA VAL A 98 3.14 15.76 -16.67
C VAL A 98 2.31 14.64 -16.06
N GLY A 99 1.62 14.88 -14.95
CA GLY A 99 0.67 13.95 -14.35
C GLY A 99 1.13 13.28 -13.05
N ALA A 100 2.37 13.51 -12.59
CA ALA A 100 2.79 13.03 -11.27
C ALA A 100 1.97 13.69 -10.15
N ARG A 101 1.64 12.93 -9.11
CA ARG A 101 0.78 13.42 -8.02
C ARG A 101 1.35 13.20 -6.63
N TYR A 102 2.07 12.12 -6.37
CA TYR A 102 2.54 11.72 -5.05
C TYR A 102 3.92 12.29 -4.76
N PHE A 103 4.05 13.07 -3.68
CA PHE A 103 5.30 13.74 -3.30
C PHE A 103 5.64 13.49 -1.83
N GLU A 104 6.85 13.04 -1.55
CA GLU A 104 7.41 12.99 -0.21
C GLU A 104 8.26 14.24 0.03
N VAL A 105 7.95 14.97 1.10
CA VAL A 105 8.64 16.22 1.47
C VAL A 105 9.67 16.04 2.57
N ASN A 106 9.59 14.95 3.32
CA ASN A 106 10.54 14.57 4.38
C ASN A 106 10.82 13.07 4.31
N ASN A 107 11.94 12.64 4.88
CA ASN A 107 12.29 11.24 5.05
C ASN A 107 12.81 11.03 6.47
N GLU A 108 12.35 9.98 7.12
CA GLU A 108 12.81 9.47 8.41
C GLU A 108 13.28 10.55 9.41
N PRO A 109 12.44 11.57 9.71
CA PRO A 109 12.83 12.65 10.61
C PRO A 109 13.10 12.20 12.05
N ASN A 110 12.90 10.93 12.34
CA ASN A 110 13.24 10.28 13.58
C ASN A 110 14.68 9.70 13.59
N LEU A 111 15.48 9.92 12.52
CA LEU A 111 16.89 9.54 12.44
C LEU A 111 17.81 10.75 12.47
N PRO A 112 18.89 10.72 13.28
CA PRO A 112 19.89 11.81 13.29
C PRO A 112 20.59 12.01 11.94
N GLU A 113 20.75 10.97 11.15
CA GLU A 113 21.37 10.98 9.82
C GLU A 113 20.57 11.80 8.79
N GLU A 114 19.28 11.98 9.02
CA GLU A 114 18.38 12.78 8.16
C GLU A 114 18.33 14.26 8.56
N TRP A 115 19.26 14.71 9.43
CA TRP A 115 19.40 16.09 9.85
C TRP A 115 20.79 16.64 9.52
N LEU A 116 20.91 17.93 9.34
CA LEU A 116 22.23 18.55 9.21
C LEU A 116 23.02 18.38 10.52
N PRO A 117 24.36 18.25 10.43
CA PRO A 117 25.19 18.19 11.62
C PRO A 117 24.93 19.35 12.58
N GLY A 118 24.66 19.04 13.85
CA GLY A 118 24.36 20.00 14.90
C GLY A 118 22.90 20.49 14.97
N GLU A 119 22.01 20.10 14.06
CA GLU A 119 20.59 20.45 14.11
C GLU A 119 19.73 19.39 14.81
N TRP A 120 20.25 18.17 14.93
CA TRP A 120 19.59 17.12 15.68
C TRP A 120 19.47 17.52 17.15
N GLN A 121 18.25 17.54 17.65
CA GLN A 121 17.94 17.71 19.08
C GLN A 121 17.11 16.51 19.54
N SER A 122 17.26 16.15 20.79
CA SER A 122 16.66 14.92 21.36
C SER A 122 15.37 14.45 20.67
N GLY A 123 15.41 13.31 20.01
CA GLY A 123 14.28 12.69 19.33
C GLY A 123 13.81 13.33 18.03
N GLY A 124 14.60 14.28 17.44
CA GLY A 124 14.22 14.93 16.18
C GLY A 124 12.99 15.80 16.25
N ARG A 125 12.54 16.21 17.44
CA ARG A 125 11.47 17.17 17.75
C ARG A 125 10.25 17.12 16.81
N PRO A 126 9.35 16.13 16.97
CA PRO A 126 8.19 15.94 16.10
C PRO A 126 7.36 17.22 15.86
N GLU A 127 7.19 18.05 16.89
CA GLU A 127 6.43 19.30 16.78
C GLU A 127 7.03 20.29 15.79
N VAL A 128 8.35 20.39 15.70
CA VAL A 128 9.04 21.29 14.75
C VAL A 128 8.87 20.76 13.32
N VAL A 129 9.04 19.44 13.14
CA VAL A 129 8.84 18.81 11.83
C VAL A 129 7.38 19.00 11.38
N MET A 130 6.40 18.86 12.27
CA MET A 130 4.98 19.01 11.93
C MET A 130 4.61 20.46 11.53
N GLN A 131 5.19 21.48 12.17
CA GLN A 131 5.00 22.86 11.76
C GLN A 131 5.46 23.08 10.32
N HIS A 132 6.68 22.63 9.99
CA HIS A 132 7.24 22.75 8.65
C HIS A 132 6.47 21.90 7.64
N TRP A 133 6.10 20.69 8.00
CA TRP A 133 5.33 19.78 7.13
C TRP A 133 3.97 20.38 6.74
N LEU A 134 3.25 21.01 7.65
CA LEU A 134 1.96 21.65 7.35
C LEU A 134 2.09 22.74 6.27
N GLU A 135 3.16 23.55 6.34
CA GLU A 135 3.41 24.59 5.34
C GLU A 135 3.79 23.98 3.99
N ASP A 136 4.70 23.01 3.98
CA ASP A 136 5.16 22.32 2.79
C ASP A 136 4.03 21.52 2.12
N ALA A 137 3.22 20.81 2.91
CA ALA A 137 2.08 20.06 2.42
C ALA A 137 1.05 20.96 1.72
N ARG A 138 0.74 22.11 2.30
CA ARG A 138 -0.14 23.11 1.65
C ARG A 138 0.46 23.63 0.34
N ALA A 139 1.77 23.85 0.30
CA ALA A 139 2.43 24.28 -0.92
C ALA A 139 2.32 23.23 -2.03
N VAL A 140 2.52 21.94 -1.71
CA VAL A 140 2.34 20.83 -2.66
C VAL A 140 0.90 20.72 -3.13
N ILE A 141 -0.08 20.79 -2.22
CA ILE A 141 -1.51 20.76 -2.54
C ILE A 141 -1.88 21.91 -3.49
N LYS A 142 -1.42 23.11 -3.19
CA LYS A 142 -1.68 24.32 -4.03
C LYS A 142 -1.16 24.15 -5.45
N LEU A 143 -0.10 23.37 -5.64
CA LEU A 143 0.48 23.05 -6.94
C LEU A 143 -0.18 21.84 -7.62
N GLY A 144 -1.15 21.20 -6.97
CA GLY A 144 -1.92 20.05 -7.52
C GLY A 144 -1.29 18.69 -7.22
N GLY A 145 -0.32 18.62 -6.33
CA GLY A 145 0.27 17.40 -5.82
C GLY A 145 -0.40 16.87 -4.54
N TYR A 146 -0.06 15.65 -4.16
CA TYR A 146 -0.48 14.99 -2.92
C TYR A 146 0.75 14.80 -2.03
N PRO A 147 0.86 15.54 -0.92
CA PRO A 147 2.01 15.45 -0.02
C PRO A 147 1.93 14.23 0.89
N ALA A 148 3.05 13.54 1.09
CA ALA A 148 3.17 12.51 2.10
C ALA A 148 3.26 13.11 3.51
N PHE A 149 2.58 12.49 4.49
CA PHE A 149 3.07 12.53 5.86
C PHE A 149 4.38 11.73 5.93
N PRO A 150 5.42 12.21 6.64
CA PRO A 150 6.75 11.61 6.59
C PRO A 150 6.77 10.13 6.99
N ALA A 151 7.41 9.28 6.19
CA ALA A 151 7.76 7.93 6.61
C ALA A 151 8.81 7.97 7.71
N LEU A 152 8.71 7.04 8.66
CA LEU A 152 9.66 6.86 9.75
C LEU A 152 10.32 5.50 9.64
N THR A 153 11.59 5.43 10.03
CA THR A 153 12.23 4.14 10.30
C THR A 153 11.82 3.62 11.68
N GLN A 154 11.79 2.30 11.85
CA GLN A 154 11.44 1.68 13.12
C GLN A 154 12.47 1.95 14.23
N CYS A 155 13.74 2.16 13.88
CA CYS A 155 14.83 2.53 14.82
C CYS A 155 15.00 1.58 16.03
N GLY A 156 14.95 0.27 15.81
CA GLY A 156 15.03 -0.71 16.91
C GLY A 156 16.24 -0.60 17.83
N HIS A 157 17.33 0.04 17.40
CA HIS A 157 18.52 0.32 18.20
C HIS A 157 18.51 1.70 18.90
N HIS A 158 17.51 2.53 18.61
CA HIS A 158 17.29 3.85 19.21
C HIS A 158 15.85 3.95 19.72
N ALA A 159 15.55 3.22 20.81
CA ALA A 159 14.17 3.10 21.31
C ALA A 159 13.48 4.45 21.62
N GLU A 160 14.25 5.47 22.00
CA GLU A 160 13.72 6.82 22.25
C GLU A 160 13.31 7.57 20.96
N HIS A 161 13.77 7.10 19.81
CA HIS A 161 13.47 7.66 18.49
C HIS A 161 12.60 6.74 17.63
N GLY A 162 12.13 5.65 18.21
CA GLY A 162 11.29 4.68 17.51
C GLY A 162 10.07 5.34 16.84
N SER A 163 9.61 4.73 15.75
CA SER A 163 8.49 5.21 14.95
C SER A 163 7.22 5.43 15.76
N ILE A 164 6.81 4.47 16.58
CA ILE A 164 5.56 4.55 17.37
C ILE A 164 5.57 5.72 18.36
N PRO A 165 6.59 5.92 19.21
CA PRO A 165 6.70 7.11 20.05
C PRO A 165 6.68 8.42 19.27
N TRP A 166 7.36 8.46 18.11
CA TRP A 166 7.44 9.64 17.27
C TRP A 166 6.08 9.97 16.62
N TYR A 167 5.41 8.98 15.99
CA TYR A 167 4.06 9.15 15.45
C TYR A 167 3.06 9.56 16.54
N THR A 168 3.16 8.99 17.74
CA THR A 168 2.29 9.34 18.87
C THR A 168 2.41 10.82 19.22
N GLN A 169 3.65 11.34 19.29
CA GLN A 169 3.89 12.76 19.59
C GLN A 169 3.43 13.66 18.44
N ALA A 170 3.74 13.29 17.18
CA ALA A 170 3.39 14.05 15.99
C ALA A 170 1.87 14.20 15.84
N PHE A 171 1.12 13.09 15.87
CA PHE A 171 -0.33 13.14 15.67
C PHE A 171 -1.06 13.77 16.86
N ARG A 172 -0.56 13.56 18.08
CA ARG A 172 -1.09 14.28 19.25
C ARG A 172 -0.90 15.78 19.10
N TRP A 173 0.33 16.22 18.74
CA TRP A 173 0.60 17.63 18.52
C TRP A 173 -0.30 18.25 17.45
N LEU A 174 -0.47 17.57 16.31
CA LEU A 174 -1.40 18.00 15.26
C LEU A 174 -2.84 18.10 15.78
N GLY A 175 -3.29 17.14 16.57
CA GLY A 175 -4.65 17.11 17.14
C GLY A 175 -4.90 18.22 18.15
N GLU A 176 -3.91 18.57 18.96
CA GLU A 176 -4.03 19.56 20.06
C GLU A 176 -3.73 20.99 19.62
N HIS A 177 -2.77 21.19 18.70
CA HIS A 177 -2.24 22.53 18.38
C HIS A 177 -2.56 23.02 16.96
N ALA A 178 -2.83 22.11 16.01
CA ALA A 178 -3.02 22.45 14.61
C ALA A 178 -4.16 21.64 13.94
N ARG A 179 -5.17 21.23 14.70
CA ARG A 179 -6.23 20.31 14.24
C ARG A 179 -6.92 20.75 12.96
N SER A 180 -7.35 22.01 12.89
CA SER A 180 -8.05 22.56 11.71
C SER A 180 -7.17 22.51 10.47
N GLU A 181 -5.90 22.83 10.62
CA GLU A 181 -4.91 22.86 9.55
C GLU A 181 -4.55 21.44 9.08
N ALA A 182 -4.39 20.51 10.03
CA ALA A 182 -4.14 19.10 9.72
C ALA A 182 -5.33 18.48 8.98
N LEU A 183 -6.56 18.72 9.42
CA LEU A 183 -7.77 18.23 8.75
C LEU A 183 -7.92 18.81 7.34
N ASP A 184 -7.55 20.08 7.13
CA ASP A 184 -7.53 20.69 5.81
C ASP A 184 -6.51 20.00 4.89
N VAL A 185 -5.29 19.80 5.37
CA VAL A 185 -4.22 19.12 4.60
C VAL A 185 -4.60 17.68 4.25
N PHE A 186 -5.06 16.88 5.22
CA PHE A 186 -5.50 15.51 4.96
C PHE A 186 -6.76 15.45 4.09
N GLY A 187 -7.67 16.38 4.25
CA GLY A 187 -8.89 16.51 3.45
C GLY A 187 -8.62 16.88 1.99
N ASN A 188 -7.46 17.46 1.67
CA ASN A 188 -7.10 17.94 0.35
C ASN A 188 -5.99 17.14 -0.35
N GLY A 189 -5.63 15.98 0.16
CA GLY A 189 -4.79 15.05 -0.59
C GLY A 189 -3.53 14.55 0.12
N ALA A 190 -3.31 14.87 1.40
CA ALA A 190 -2.22 14.27 2.12
C ALA A 190 -2.47 12.76 2.34
N TRP A 191 -1.40 11.98 2.27
CA TRP A 191 -1.35 10.54 2.43
C TRP A 191 -0.24 10.15 3.40
N LEU A 192 -0.23 8.91 3.87
CA LEU A 192 0.74 8.40 4.84
C LEU A 192 1.81 7.58 4.12
N ALA A 193 3.05 8.08 4.13
CA ALA A 193 4.20 7.27 3.78
C ALA A 193 4.65 6.45 5.00
N VAL A 194 5.06 5.20 4.75
CA VAL A 194 5.62 4.30 5.76
C VAL A 194 6.81 3.54 5.19
N HIS A 195 7.65 2.97 6.06
CA HIS A 195 8.73 2.06 5.68
C HIS A 195 8.48 0.71 6.35
N ASP A 196 7.60 -0.11 5.75
CA ASP A 196 7.26 -1.43 6.29
C ASP A 196 8.37 -2.44 5.95
N VAL A 197 9.27 -2.67 6.89
CA VAL A 197 10.38 -3.62 6.75
C VAL A 197 9.97 -4.98 7.31
N VAL A 198 10.10 -6.03 6.51
CA VAL A 198 9.65 -7.38 6.92
C VAL A 198 10.63 -8.08 7.88
N LEU A 199 11.86 -7.67 8.00
CA LEU A 199 12.90 -8.17 8.93
C LEU A 199 12.83 -9.68 9.22
N ASN A 200 12.54 -10.52 8.24
CA ASN A 200 12.28 -11.95 8.33
C ASN A 200 11.13 -12.39 9.29
N HIS A 201 10.29 -11.49 9.78
CA HIS A 201 9.09 -11.80 10.56
C HIS A 201 7.97 -12.40 9.67
N CYS A 202 8.32 -13.43 8.95
CA CYS A 202 7.39 -14.20 8.13
C CYS A 202 7.81 -15.68 8.13
N TYR A 203 6.83 -16.56 7.97
CA TYR A 203 7.08 -18.01 7.97
C TYR A 203 6.07 -18.72 7.08
N ARG A 204 6.38 -19.98 6.75
CA ARG A 204 5.46 -20.93 6.13
C ARG A 204 4.88 -21.87 7.18
N ASP A 205 3.57 -22.06 7.14
CA ASP A 205 2.91 -23.06 7.95
C ASP A 205 3.07 -24.49 7.35
N GLU A 206 2.52 -25.49 8.05
CA GLU A 206 2.55 -26.89 7.60
C GLU A 206 1.82 -27.15 6.27
N LYS A 207 0.93 -26.23 5.86
CA LYS A 207 0.22 -26.26 4.57
C LYS A 207 1.00 -25.59 3.45
N GLY A 208 2.13 -24.96 3.78
CA GLY A 208 2.96 -24.20 2.85
C GLY A 208 2.49 -22.78 2.59
N GLU A 209 1.58 -22.25 3.40
CA GLU A 209 1.08 -20.89 3.26
C GLU A 209 1.96 -19.91 4.01
N TRP A 210 2.19 -18.74 3.42
CA TRP A 210 2.98 -17.67 4.00
C TRP A 210 2.15 -16.76 4.92
N HIS A 211 2.71 -16.44 6.08
CA HIS A 211 2.15 -15.56 7.09
C HIS A 211 3.04 -14.34 7.30
N PHE A 212 2.42 -13.16 7.36
CA PHE A 212 3.07 -11.85 7.52
C PHE A 212 2.42 -11.00 8.62
N GLU A 213 1.62 -11.64 9.49
CA GLU A 213 0.82 -10.96 10.52
C GLU A 213 1.59 -10.69 11.83
N TYR A 214 2.93 -10.68 11.79
CA TYR A 214 3.69 -10.24 12.96
C TYR A 214 3.18 -8.84 13.42
N PRO A 215 2.95 -8.59 14.71
CA PRO A 215 3.26 -9.42 15.89
C PRO A 215 2.14 -10.38 16.34
N TYR A 216 1.11 -10.59 15.54
CA TYR A 216 -0.05 -11.42 15.89
C TYR A 216 0.14 -12.91 15.55
N ASP A 217 1.25 -13.29 14.93
CA ASP A 217 1.48 -14.68 14.55
C ASP A 217 1.74 -15.59 15.76
N PRO A 218 1.51 -16.93 15.62
CA PRO A 218 1.72 -17.87 16.72
C PRO A 218 3.15 -17.92 17.25
N ILE A 219 4.16 -17.64 16.42
CA ILE A 219 5.57 -17.67 16.82
C ILE A 219 5.85 -16.50 17.78
N CYS A 220 5.47 -15.28 17.39
CA CYS A 220 5.60 -14.11 18.25
C CYS A 220 4.77 -14.25 19.53
N GLN A 221 3.51 -14.68 19.42
CA GLN A 221 2.63 -14.83 20.58
C GLN A 221 3.08 -15.92 21.54
N ALA A 222 3.80 -16.96 21.09
CA ALA A 222 4.38 -17.98 21.98
C ALA A 222 5.47 -17.39 22.88
N ASP A 223 6.34 -16.53 22.32
CA ASP A 223 7.48 -15.95 23.04
C ASP A 223 7.14 -14.63 23.72
N GLN A 224 6.22 -13.86 23.16
CA GLN A 224 5.82 -12.53 23.61
C GLN A 224 4.28 -12.41 23.62
N PRO A 225 3.61 -13.15 24.53
CA PRO A 225 2.15 -13.19 24.56
C PRO A 225 1.55 -11.81 24.83
N GLY A 226 0.56 -11.43 24.01
CA GLY A 226 -0.11 -10.14 24.10
C GLY A 226 0.61 -8.99 23.37
N LYS A 227 1.74 -9.24 22.71
CA LYS A 227 2.41 -8.24 21.88
C LYS A 227 1.49 -7.79 20.74
N THR A 228 1.47 -6.48 20.49
CA THR A 228 0.64 -5.85 19.48
C THR A 228 1.49 -4.99 18.54
N ILE A 229 0.89 -4.53 17.45
CA ILE A 229 1.54 -3.59 16.51
C ILE A 229 1.94 -2.27 17.19
N MET A 230 1.36 -1.93 18.33
CA MET A 230 1.73 -0.74 19.11
C MET A 230 2.96 -0.95 19.99
N ASP A 231 3.42 -2.18 20.13
CA ASP A 231 4.65 -2.54 20.85
C ASP A 231 5.84 -2.71 19.88
N ASP A 232 5.54 -3.06 18.61
CA ASP A 232 6.58 -3.29 17.59
C ASP A 232 5.95 -3.28 16.18
N ASP A 233 6.32 -2.31 15.37
CA ASP A 233 5.83 -2.11 14.01
C ASP A 233 6.80 -2.63 12.93
N ASN A 234 7.81 -3.41 13.29
CA ASN A 234 8.76 -4.04 12.36
C ASN A 234 8.13 -5.20 11.57
N SER A 235 7.16 -4.92 10.74
CA SER A 235 6.45 -5.96 9.98
C SER A 235 5.79 -5.41 8.72
N LEU A 236 5.30 -6.31 7.87
CA LEU A 236 4.50 -5.95 6.70
C LEU A 236 3.21 -5.20 7.05
N ILE A 237 2.68 -5.41 8.25
CA ILE A 237 1.49 -4.72 8.76
C ILE A 237 1.84 -3.54 9.67
N GLY A 238 3.11 -3.10 9.70
CA GLY A 238 3.61 -1.99 10.52
C GLY A 238 2.82 -0.70 10.37
N HIS A 239 2.33 -0.43 9.17
CA HIS A 239 1.46 0.71 8.85
C HIS A 239 0.19 0.82 9.69
N GLN A 240 -0.28 -0.27 10.31
CA GLN A 240 -1.48 -0.24 11.16
C GLN A 240 -1.29 0.61 12.43
N ALA A 241 -0.05 0.70 12.93
CA ALA A 241 0.24 1.53 14.10
C ALA A 241 0.04 3.03 13.81
N PRO A 242 0.69 3.66 12.82
CA PRO A 242 0.44 5.07 12.50
C PRO A 242 -0.98 5.34 12.00
N LEU A 243 -1.62 4.41 11.27
CA LEU A 243 -3.04 4.56 10.89
C LEU A 243 -3.95 4.64 12.11
N LYS A 244 -3.76 3.76 13.08
CA LYS A 244 -4.52 3.80 14.33
C LYS A 244 -4.31 5.12 15.06
N LEU A 245 -3.07 5.56 15.21
CA LEU A 245 -2.74 6.82 15.87
C LEU A 245 -3.33 8.03 15.15
N LEU A 246 -3.31 8.04 13.82
CA LEU A 246 -3.93 9.08 13.00
C LEU A 246 -5.44 9.12 13.20
N GLN A 247 -6.08 7.95 13.17
CA GLN A 247 -7.53 7.82 13.42
C GLN A 247 -7.91 8.28 14.82
N ASP A 248 -7.16 7.86 15.84
CA ASP A 248 -7.45 8.18 17.25
C ASP A 248 -7.31 9.69 17.53
N ASN A 249 -6.33 10.37 16.91
CA ASN A 249 -6.05 11.80 17.18
C ASN A 249 -6.84 12.75 16.27
N LEU A 250 -7.04 12.41 15.00
CA LEU A 250 -7.63 13.30 14.00
C LEU A 250 -8.95 12.81 13.42
N GLY A 251 -9.23 11.51 13.51
CA GLY A 251 -10.46 10.90 12.97
C GLY A 251 -10.46 10.77 11.44
N VAL A 252 -9.28 10.71 10.81
CA VAL A 252 -9.13 10.62 9.35
C VAL A 252 -8.59 9.26 8.90
N GLN A 253 -8.98 8.86 7.70
CA GLN A 253 -8.43 7.71 6.99
C GLN A 253 -7.86 8.20 5.66
N VAL A 254 -6.63 7.81 5.35
CA VAL A 254 -5.89 8.27 4.18
C VAL A 254 -5.25 7.10 3.44
N PRO A 255 -4.84 7.26 2.17
CA PRO A 255 -3.99 6.28 1.51
C PRO A 255 -2.69 6.05 2.28
N VAL A 256 -2.22 4.81 2.28
CA VAL A 256 -0.91 4.40 2.81
C VAL A 256 -0.08 3.83 1.68
N ILE A 257 1.16 4.26 1.58
CA ILE A 257 2.14 3.67 0.67
C ILE A 257 3.42 3.41 1.46
N SER A 258 3.87 2.15 1.44
CA SER A 258 5.21 1.84 1.93
C SER A 258 6.22 2.21 0.84
N THR A 259 6.92 3.31 1.06
CA THR A 259 7.81 3.90 0.06
C THR A 259 9.23 3.35 0.11
N GLU A 260 9.55 2.63 1.17
CA GLU A 260 10.75 1.80 1.35
C GLU A 260 10.39 0.57 2.19
N GLY A 261 11.29 -0.40 2.25
CA GLY A 261 11.11 -1.60 3.08
C GLY A 261 11.01 -2.90 2.27
N GLY A 262 9.99 -3.69 2.57
CA GLY A 262 9.84 -5.04 2.02
C GLY A 262 10.81 -6.05 2.62
N VAL A 263 11.07 -7.14 1.92
CA VAL A 263 12.06 -8.16 2.29
C VAL A 263 13.41 -7.75 1.76
N PHE A 264 14.40 -7.58 2.62
CA PHE A 264 15.75 -7.23 2.19
C PHE A 264 16.48 -8.42 1.55
N ALA A 265 17.31 -8.14 0.55
CA ALA A 265 18.22 -9.13 0.02
C ALA A 265 19.27 -9.49 1.09
N PRO A 266 19.60 -10.79 1.29
CA PRO A 266 20.51 -11.20 2.34
C PRO A 266 21.94 -10.72 2.05
N ARG A 267 22.54 -10.06 3.03
CA ARG A 267 23.93 -9.64 2.99
C ARG A 267 24.83 -10.84 3.24
N GLY A 268 25.90 -10.96 2.46
CA GLY A 268 26.81 -12.11 2.56
C GLY A 268 26.15 -13.46 2.23
N GLY A 269 25.00 -13.48 1.55
CA GLY A 269 24.34 -14.68 1.05
C GLY A 269 23.35 -15.36 2.01
N TRP A 270 23.24 -14.91 3.25
CA TRP A 270 22.27 -15.42 4.24
C TRP A 270 21.83 -14.33 5.20
N GLU A 271 20.52 -14.29 5.51
CA GLU A 271 19.95 -13.35 6.44
C GLU A 271 19.14 -14.05 7.52
N GLN A 272 19.38 -13.70 8.79
CA GLN A 272 18.60 -14.12 9.94
C GLN A 272 18.69 -13.05 11.03
N LEU A 273 17.73 -12.15 11.07
CA LEU A 273 17.68 -11.05 12.04
C LEU A 273 16.98 -11.43 13.34
N ASP A 274 16.04 -12.38 13.27
CA ASP A 274 15.28 -12.88 14.42
C ASP A 274 15.27 -14.41 14.39
N SER A 275 15.93 -15.04 15.38
CA SER A 275 16.10 -16.49 15.47
C SER A 275 14.79 -17.27 15.65
N ARG A 276 13.70 -16.60 15.98
CA ARG A 276 12.37 -17.22 16.06
C ARG A 276 11.82 -17.60 14.67
N TYR A 277 12.30 -16.93 13.63
CA TYR A 277 11.83 -17.11 12.25
C TYR A 277 12.91 -17.75 11.38
N PRO A 278 12.53 -18.45 10.31
CA PRO A 278 13.50 -19.06 9.40
C PRO A 278 14.35 -18.01 8.71
N GLY A 279 15.66 -18.20 8.69
CA GLY A 279 16.56 -17.43 7.83
C GLY A 279 16.36 -17.72 6.35
N TYR A 280 17.03 -16.96 5.48
CA TYR A 280 16.88 -17.13 4.03
C TYR A 280 18.14 -16.71 3.25
N ASN A 281 18.27 -17.31 2.07
CA ASN A 281 19.22 -16.94 1.03
C ASN A 281 18.53 -16.14 -0.09
N LEU A 282 19.23 -15.91 -1.20
CA LEU A 282 18.68 -15.15 -2.34
C LEU A 282 17.44 -15.78 -2.97
N ASP A 283 17.33 -17.11 -3.01
CA ASP A 283 16.13 -17.78 -3.49
C ASP A 283 14.97 -17.60 -2.49
N GLY A 284 15.25 -17.73 -1.20
CA GLY A 284 14.30 -17.42 -0.13
C GLY A 284 13.85 -15.96 -0.13
N HIS A 285 14.74 -15.01 -0.45
CA HIS A 285 14.38 -13.60 -0.67
C HIS A 285 13.37 -13.46 -1.81
N ALA A 286 13.63 -14.10 -2.94
CA ALA A 286 12.73 -14.07 -4.10
C ALA A 286 11.36 -14.67 -3.76
N GLU A 287 11.34 -15.82 -3.09
CA GLU A 287 10.12 -16.48 -2.67
C GLU A 287 9.28 -15.62 -1.71
N ARG A 288 9.92 -15.04 -0.69
CA ARG A 288 9.27 -14.16 0.30
C ARG A 288 8.74 -12.89 -0.34
N THR A 289 9.47 -12.27 -1.27
CA THR A 289 9.02 -11.07 -1.97
C THR A 289 7.79 -11.35 -2.83
N VAL A 290 7.76 -12.47 -3.56
CA VAL A 290 6.57 -12.91 -4.30
C VAL A 290 5.40 -13.18 -3.37
N ALA A 291 5.63 -13.88 -2.26
CA ALA A 291 4.60 -14.18 -1.26
C ALA A 291 4.06 -12.89 -0.61
N MET A 292 4.93 -11.93 -0.30
CA MET A 292 4.57 -10.61 0.23
C MET A 292 3.61 -9.88 -0.72
N PHE A 293 3.92 -9.79 -2.02
CA PHE A 293 3.02 -9.13 -2.96
C PHE A 293 1.68 -9.84 -3.11
N ARG A 294 1.67 -11.18 -3.11
CA ARG A 294 0.41 -11.96 -3.11
C ARG A 294 -0.41 -11.69 -1.85
N TRP A 295 0.25 -11.69 -0.70
CA TRP A 295 -0.41 -11.43 0.58
C TRP A 295 -1.01 -10.03 0.63
N LEU A 296 -0.26 -9.02 0.24
CA LEU A 296 -0.73 -7.63 0.16
C LEU A 296 -1.95 -7.50 -0.75
N GLN A 297 -1.93 -8.14 -1.92
CA GLN A 297 -3.03 -8.07 -2.86
C GLN A 297 -4.33 -8.68 -2.29
N SER A 298 -4.20 -9.72 -1.45
CA SER A 298 -5.34 -10.46 -0.93
C SER A 298 -5.82 -10.00 0.44
N ASN A 299 -4.93 -9.44 1.27
CA ASN A 299 -5.18 -9.23 2.70
C ASN A 299 -5.03 -7.78 3.18
N ALA A 300 -4.24 -6.94 2.49
CA ALA A 300 -4.06 -5.57 2.94
C ALA A 300 -5.34 -4.75 2.78
N GLU A 301 -5.54 -3.78 3.66
CA GLU A 301 -6.68 -2.89 3.69
C GLU A 301 -6.81 -2.07 2.39
N ASP A 302 -8.00 -1.59 2.06
CA ASP A 302 -8.26 -0.79 0.86
C ASP A 302 -7.47 0.52 0.83
N CYS A 303 -7.06 1.04 1.98
CA CYS A 303 -6.22 2.22 2.08
C CYS A 303 -4.74 1.95 1.82
N TYR A 304 -4.27 0.70 1.86
CA TYR A 304 -2.89 0.34 1.55
C TYR A 304 -2.69 0.23 0.04
N PHE A 305 -2.06 1.22 -0.57
CA PHE A 305 -2.00 1.34 -2.03
C PHE A 305 -0.83 0.61 -2.66
N ALA A 306 0.35 0.66 -2.04
CA ALA A 306 1.55 0.04 -2.58
C ALA A 306 2.62 -0.28 -1.54
N MET A 307 3.46 -1.25 -1.88
CA MET A 307 4.74 -1.53 -1.26
C MET A 307 5.84 -1.31 -2.31
N CYS A 308 6.83 -0.48 -1.98
CA CYS A 308 8.01 -0.21 -2.81
C CYS A 308 9.26 -0.77 -2.13
N PRO A 309 9.58 -2.08 -2.30
CA PRO A 309 10.78 -2.66 -1.71
C PRO A 309 12.05 -1.90 -2.08
N TRP A 310 12.99 -1.86 -1.18
CA TRP A 310 14.34 -1.36 -1.37
C TRP A 310 15.19 -2.44 -2.00
N LEU A 311 15.85 -2.24 -3.16
CA LEU A 311 15.68 -1.27 -4.24
C LEU A 311 15.93 -1.97 -5.60
N ILE A 312 15.53 -1.36 -6.73
CA ILE A 312 15.68 -2.01 -8.04
C ILE A 312 17.12 -2.09 -8.50
N ALA A 313 17.87 -0.99 -8.43
CA ALA A 313 19.25 -0.96 -8.88
C ALA A 313 20.06 0.18 -8.21
N ASN A 314 21.36 0.02 -8.22
CA ASN A 314 22.33 0.98 -7.72
C ASN A 314 23.45 1.17 -8.75
N GLU A 315 24.49 0.36 -8.71
CA GLU A 315 25.66 0.47 -9.59
C GLU A 315 25.31 0.33 -11.08
N ARG A 316 24.37 -0.55 -11.42
CA ARG A 316 23.95 -0.78 -12.81
C ARG A 316 23.26 0.43 -13.44
N MET A 317 22.78 1.37 -12.66
CA MET A 317 22.29 2.67 -13.12
C MET A 317 23.39 3.71 -13.30
N GLY A 318 24.64 3.38 -12.96
CA GLY A 318 25.79 4.27 -13.11
C GLY A 318 26.10 5.13 -11.88
N HIS A 319 25.36 4.94 -10.79
CA HIS A 319 25.63 5.58 -9.52
C HIS A 319 26.04 4.55 -8.48
N ILE A 320 27.10 4.85 -7.73
CA ILE A 320 27.66 3.91 -6.77
C ILE A 320 27.44 4.45 -5.36
N ASP A 321 26.55 3.79 -4.63
CA ASP A 321 26.53 3.80 -3.18
C ASP A 321 26.84 2.38 -2.69
N PRO A 322 28.10 2.07 -2.31
CA PRO A 322 28.52 0.71 -1.97
C PRO A 322 27.69 0.08 -0.83
N GLN A 323 27.11 0.90 0.03
CA GLN A 323 26.29 0.43 1.15
C GLN A 323 25.07 -0.37 0.68
N TRP A 324 24.54 -0.07 -0.50
CA TRP A 324 23.31 -0.64 -1.02
C TRP A 324 23.49 -1.61 -2.18
N SER A 325 24.73 -1.89 -2.58
CA SER A 325 25.01 -2.76 -3.73
C SER A 325 24.43 -4.16 -3.59
N GLU A 326 24.50 -4.76 -2.40
CA GLU A 326 23.95 -6.10 -2.15
C GLU A 326 22.41 -6.13 -2.10
N GLN A 327 21.76 -4.99 -1.85
CA GLN A 327 20.30 -4.87 -1.80
C GLN A 327 19.66 -4.70 -3.18
N ALA A 328 20.44 -4.27 -4.16
CA ALA A 328 19.94 -4.00 -5.51
C ALA A 328 19.50 -5.29 -6.21
N TRP A 329 18.27 -5.32 -6.75
CA TRP A 329 17.75 -6.47 -7.49
C TRP A 329 18.51 -6.70 -8.80
N TYR A 330 18.93 -5.60 -9.45
CA TYR A 330 19.84 -5.60 -10.60
C TYR A 330 21.22 -5.14 -10.16
N GLN A 331 22.07 -6.11 -9.82
CA GLN A 331 23.46 -5.86 -9.48
C GLN A 331 24.33 -5.64 -10.73
N LEU A 332 25.55 -5.17 -10.58
CA LEU A 332 26.41 -4.86 -11.72
C LEU A 332 26.66 -6.07 -12.63
N ASP A 333 26.87 -7.23 -12.05
CA ASP A 333 27.27 -8.48 -12.72
C ASP A 333 26.14 -9.51 -12.86
N ARG A 334 25.02 -9.32 -12.17
CA ARG A 334 23.90 -10.28 -12.16
C ARG A 334 22.58 -9.64 -11.79
N ASP A 335 21.50 -10.32 -12.18
CA ASP A 335 20.16 -10.09 -11.65
C ASP A 335 19.91 -11.06 -10.47
N LEU A 336 19.32 -10.57 -9.38
CA LEU A 336 18.91 -11.45 -8.28
C LEU A 336 17.73 -12.34 -8.71
N PRO A 337 17.55 -13.53 -8.10
CA PRO A 337 16.44 -14.46 -8.42
C PRO A 337 15.04 -13.81 -8.33
N VAL A 338 14.86 -12.79 -7.49
CA VAL A 338 13.61 -12.03 -7.36
C VAL A 338 13.13 -11.43 -8.67
N VAL A 339 14.03 -10.99 -9.54
CA VAL A 339 13.68 -10.43 -10.86
C VAL A 339 12.97 -11.44 -11.72
N ALA A 340 13.55 -12.64 -11.87
CA ALA A 340 12.94 -13.73 -12.64
C ALA A 340 11.61 -14.17 -12.03
N SER A 341 11.55 -14.28 -10.71
CA SER A 341 10.36 -14.69 -9.97
C SER A 341 9.20 -13.71 -10.13
N LEU A 342 9.48 -12.39 -10.13
CA LEU A 342 8.45 -11.37 -10.36
C LEU A 342 8.01 -11.30 -11.82
N LYS A 343 8.91 -11.51 -12.78
CA LYS A 343 8.53 -11.64 -14.21
C LYS A 343 7.62 -12.84 -14.44
N ALA A 344 7.80 -13.92 -13.70
CA ALA A 344 6.95 -15.12 -13.77
C ALA A 344 5.63 -14.97 -13.00
N LEU A 345 5.51 -13.96 -12.12
CA LEU A 345 4.30 -13.71 -11.34
C LEU A 345 3.24 -13.02 -12.21
N PRO A 346 2.07 -13.64 -12.47
CA PRO A 346 1.02 -13.04 -13.27
C PRO A 346 0.65 -11.63 -12.79
N ALA A 347 0.25 -10.78 -13.73
CA ALA A 347 -0.34 -9.49 -13.39
C ALA A 347 -1.66 -9.69 -12.64
N GLU A 348 -1.98 -8.75 -11.74
CA GLU A 348 -3.29 -8.71 -11.11
C GLU A 348 -4.36 -8.52 -12.20
N PRO A 349 -5.47 -9.27 -12.15
CA PRO A 349 -6.56 -9.08 -13.10
C PRO A 349 -7.12 -7.66 -12.95
N VAL A 350 -7.44 -7.02 -14.07
CA VAL A 350 -8.18 -5.76 -14.03
C VAL A 350 -9.53 -6.05 -13.38
N PRO A 351 -9.91 -5.37 -12.29
CA PRO A 351 -11.23 -5.54 -11.70
C PRO A 351 -12.30 -5.32 -12.77
N PRO A 352 -13.40 -6.06 -12.74
CA PRO A 352 -14.52 -5.76 -13.61
C PRO A 352 -14.92 -4.29 -13.41
N PRO A 353 -15.39 -3.60 -14.45
CA PRO A 353 -15.82 -2.21 -14.33
C PRO A 353 -16.80 -2.09 -13.15
N PRO A 354 -16.76 -0.98 -12.41
CA PRO A 354 -17.68 -0.80 -11.29
C PRO A 354 -19.12 -1.02 -11.76
N LEU A 355 -19.88 -1.74 -10.95
CA LEU A 355 -21.30 -1.99 -11.24
C LEU A 355 -22.02 -0.65 -11.49
N PRO A 356 -22.98 -0.60 -12.38
CA PRO A 356 -23.88 0.56 -12.51
C PRO A 356 -24.41 0.98 -11.13
N LEU A 357 -24.58 2.28 -10.91
CA LEU A 357 -24.94 2.82 -9.60
C LEU A 357 -26.15 2.12 -8.97
N ASP A 358 -27.20 1.88 -9.78
CA ASP A 358 -28.41 1.20 -9.34
C ASP A 358 -28.17 -0.25 -8.91
N GLU A 359 -27.25 -0.93 -9.55
CA GLU A 359 -26.83 -2.29 -9.20
C GLU A 359 -25.95 -2.31 -7.94
N ALA A 360 -25.01 -1.36 -7.83
CA ALA A 360 -24.16 -1.20 -6.63
C ALA A 360 -25.03 -0.87 -5.40
N LEU A 361 -26.01 0.04 -5.53
CA LEU A 361 -26.95 0.39 -4.46
C LEU A 361 -27.85 -0.80 -4.08
N ARG A 362 -28.28 -1.57 -5.07
CA ARG A 362 -29.06 -2.78 -4.84
C ARG A 362 -28.28 -3.82 -4.06
N ASN A 363 -27.03 -4.10 -4.47
CA ASN A 363 -26.14 -5.02 -3.78
C ASN A 363 -25.85 -4.57 -2.33
N ALA A 364 -25.60 -3.28 -2.12
CA ALA A 364 -25.37 -2.73 -0.79
C ALA A 364 -26.63 -2.88 0.11
N ALA A 365 -27.82 -2.62 -0.43
CA ALA A 365 -29.08 -2.78 0.29
C ALA A 365 -29.34 -4.26 0.67
N TRP A 366 -29.01 -5.19 -0.21
CA TRP A 366 -29.16 -6.63 0.03
C TRP A 366 -28.20 -7.13 1.10
N ASN A 367 -26.93 -6.75 1.00
CA ASN A 367 -25.91 -7.13 1.98
C ASN A 367 -26.30 -6.65 3.40
N ARG A 368 -26.88 -5.45 3.51
CA ARG A 368 -27.34 -4.91 4.80
C ARG A 368 -28.52 -5.67 5.40
N ARG A 369 -29.30 -6.37 4.58
CA ARG A 369 -30.37 -7.26 5.05
C ARG A 369 -29.89 -8.67 5.42
N GLY A 370 -28.60 -8.98 5.21
CA GLY A 370 -28.07 -10.33 5.40
C GLY A 370 -28.53 -11.33 4.34
N ILE A 371 -29.04 -10.84 3.20
CA ILE A 371 -29.48 -11.65 2.07
C ILE A 371 -28.43 -11.47 0.97
N ALA A 372 -27.65 -12.53 0.70
CA ALA A 372 -26.71 -12.50 -0.40
C ALA A 372 -27.45 -12.32 -1.74
N TYR A 373 -27.02 -11.33 -2.54
CA TYR A 373 -27.65 -11.07 -3.83
C TYR A 373 -26.70 -11.46 -4.97
N ASN A 374 -27.10 -12.49 -5.71
CA ASN A 374 -26.48 -12.85 -6.97
C ASN A 374 -27.51 -12.65 -8.10
N PRO A 375 -27.39 -11.58 -8.92
CA PRO A 375 -28.35 -11.30 -9.98
C PRO A 375 -28.43 -12.41 -11.04
N GLU A 376 -27.41 -13.22 -11.17
CA GLU A 376 -27.38 -14.33 -12.12
C GLU A 376 -27.92 -15.65 -11.56
N ALA A 377 -28.18 -15.70 -10.26
CA ALA A 377 -28.85 -16.86 -9.65
C ALA A 377 -30.28 -17.03 -10.18
N SER A 378 -30.75 -18.27 -10.17
CA SER A 378 -32.03 -18.64 -10.79
C SER A 378 -33.24 -17.88 -10.22
N PHE A 379 -33.32 -17.68 -8.91
CA PHE A 379 -34.46 -16.97 -8.29
C PHE A 379 -34.43 -15.46 -8.57
N PRO A 380 -33.33 -14.71 -8.35
CA PRO A 380 -33.28 -13.30 -8.72
C PRO A 380 -33.51 -13.05 -10.21
N ARG A 381 -33.00 -13.91 -11.08
CA ARG A 381 -33.22 -13.83 -12.53
C ARG A 381 -34.71 -14.03 -12.90
N TYR A 382 -35.36 -15.04 -12.33
CA TYR A 382 -36.78 -15.30 -12.51
C TYR A 382 -37.61 -14.13 -11.96
N ALA A 383 -37.32 -13.65 -10.76
CA ALA A 383 -38.03 -12.53 -10.14
C ALA A 383 -37.93 -11.24 -10.98
N ARG A 384 -36.79 -10.94 -11.59
CA ARG A 384 -36.65 -9.81 -12.52
C ARG A 384 -37.50 -10.00 -13.78
N GLN A 385 -37.42 -11.18 -14.38
CA GLN A 385 -38.18 -11.50 -15.61
C GLN A 385 -39.70 -11.30 -15.40
N TYR A 386 -40.20 -11.71 -14.24
CA TYR A 386 -41.66 -11.66 -13.94
C TYR A 386 -42.03 -10.48 -13.03
N ARG A 387 -41.15 -9.54 -12.73
CA ARG A 387 -41.39 -8.34 -11.91
C ARG A 387 -41.93 -8.65 -10.53
N LEU A 388 -41.42 -9.68 -9.87
CA LEU A 388 -41.88 -10.16 -8.58
C LEU A 388 -41.31 -9.40 -7.37
N GLY A 389 -40.62 -8.29 -7.63
CA GLY A 389 -40.09 -7.42 -6.60
C GLY A 389 -38.76 -7.92 -6.00
N SER A 390 -38.59 -7.64 -4.71
CA SER A 390 -37.35 -7.89 -3.98
C SER A 390 -37.48 -9.10 -3.04
N PRO A 391 -36.39 -9.91 -2.82
CA PRO A 391 -36.49 -10.97 -1.82
C PRO A 391 -36.66 -10.38 -0.43
N VAL A 392 -37.50 -11.06 0.33
CA VAL A 392 -37.83 -10.73 1.72
C VAL A 392 -37.36 -11.81 2.69
N THR A 393 -36.89 -12.97 2.16
CA THR A 393 -36.23 -14.00 2.95
C THR A 393 -34.88 -14.38 2.32
N PRO A 394 -33.90 -14.87 3.11
CA PRO A 394 -32.81 -15.65 2.54
C PRO A 394 -33.31 -16.89 1.81
N GLU A 395 -32.50 -17.54 1.01
CA GLU A 395 -32.81 -18.87 0.49
C GLU A 395 -32.77 -19.89 1.63
N PHE A 396 -33.73 -20.84 1.63
CA PHE A 396 -33.79 -21.94 2.59
C PHE A 396 -34.35 -23.20 1.96
N ASP A 397 -34.08 -24.34 2.58
CA ASP A 397 -34.57 -25.63 2.11
C ASP A 397 -35.82 -26.09 2.88
N VAL A 398 -36.77 -26.66 2.14
CA VAL A 398 -37.97 -27.30 2.67
C VAL A 398 -38.02 -28.73 2.15
N THR A 399 -38.10 -29.71 3.05
CA THR A 399 -38.35 -31.11 2.69
C THR A 399 -39.82 -31.44 2.76
N TRP A 400 -40.38 -31.93 1.65
CA TRP A 400 -41.75 -32.38 1.56
C TRP A 400 -41.84 -33.67 0.73
N LYS A 401 -42.46 -34.70 1.24
CA LYS A 401 -42.63 -36.02 0.59
C LYS A 401 -41.31 -36.57 0.04
N ASN A 402 -40.26 -36.57 0.85
CA ASN A 402 -38.92 -37.05 0.52
C ASN A 402 -38.20 -36.28 -0.63
N LYS A 403 -38.69 -35.12 -1.00
CA LYS A 403 -38.05 -34.22 -1.92
C LYS A 403 -37.62 -32.92 -1.19
N THR A 404 -36.45 -32.42 -1.50
CA THR A 404 -35.98 -31.14 -0.98
C THR A 404 -36.22 -30.05 -2.00
N TYR A 405 -36.82 -28.95 -1.58
CA TYR A 405 -37.06 -27.75 -2.38
C TYR A 405 -36.25 -26.60 -1.85
N ARG A 406 -35.53 -25.91 -2.72
CA ARG A 406 -34.97 -24.60 -2.43
C ARG A 406 -36.07 -23.56 -2.58
N VAL A 407 -36.18 -22.64 -1.60
CA VAL A 407 -37.25 -21.67 -1.52
C VAL A 407 -36.70 -20.29 -1.20
N GLN A 408 -37.26 -19.25 -1.78
CA GLN A 408 -37.02 -17.87 -1.39
C GLN A 408 -38.26 -17.02 -1.56
N GLY A 409 -38.61 -16.25 -0.53
CA GLY A 409 -39.72 -15.29 -0.60
C GLY A 409 -39.29 -13.97 -1.26
N PHE A 410 -40.10 -13.50 -2.20
CA PHE A 410 -40.04 -12.18 -2.82
C PHE A 410 -41.25 -11.37 -2.46
N THR A 411 -41.25 -10.05 -2.59
CA THR A 411 -42.38 -9.19 -2.23
C THR A 411 -43.66 -9.57 -3.00
N GLY A 412 -43.54 -10.05 -4.23
CA GLY A 412 -44.68 -10.43 -5.07
C GLY A 412 -45.02 -11.92 -5.10
N ALA A 413 -44.13 -12.81 -4.63
CA ALA A 413 -44.35 -14.24 -4.70
C ALA A 413 -43.32 -15.02 -3.86
N ILE A 414 -43.60 -16.29 -3.57
CA ILE A 414 -42.62 -17.26 -3.10
C ILE A 414 -42.12 -18.02 -4.32
N LEU A 415 -40.77 -18.03 -4.50
CA LEU A 415 -40.11 -18.81 -5.55
C LEU A 415 -39.57 -20.10 -4.98
N TYR A 416 -39.64 -21.18 -5.76
CA TYR A 416 -39.13 -22.48 -5.36
C TYR A 416 -38.77 -23.34 -6.57
N CYS A 417 -37.83 -24.26 -6.38
CA CYS A 417 -37.49 -25.36 -7.31
C CYS A 417 -37.09 -26.60 -6.51
N GLU A 418 -37.14 -27.76 -7.12
CA GLU A 418 -36.52 -28.95 -6.53
C GLU A 418 -35.01 -28.75 -6.46
N ALA A 419 -34.37 -29.10 -5.33
CA ALA A 419 -32.93 -28.91 -5.15
C ALA A 419 -32.14 -29.70 -6.21
N GLY A 420 -31.30 -28.99 -6.97
CA GLY A 420 -30.56 -29.54 -8.12
C GLY A 420 -31.21 -29.22 -9.47
N ASP A 421 -32.48 -28.83 -9.52
CA ASP A 421 -33.20 -28.47 -10.76
C ASP A 421 -33.38 -26.94 -10.89
N TRP A 422 -32.25 -26.25 -10.95
CA TRP A 422 -32.18 -24.78 -10.94
C TRP A 422 -32.74 -24.10 -12.18
N GLY A 423 -33.04 -24.86 -13.24
CA GLY A 423 -33.64 -24.39 -14.48
C GLY A 423 -35.17 -24.28 -14.40
N ASN A 424 -35.83 -24.97 -13.45
CA ASN A 424 -37.25 -25.09 -13.32
C ASN A 424 -37.83 -24.32 -12.11
N VAL A 425 -37.50 -23.04 -12.04
CA VAL A 425 -38.05 -22.16 -11.01
C VAL A 425 -39.56 -21.98 -11.20
N ARG A 426 -40.30 -22.11 -10.10
CA ARG A 426 -41.75 -21.90 -10.03
C ARG A 426 -42.07 -20.81 -9.02
N SER A 427 -43.22 -20.19 -9.16
CA SER A 427 -43.73 -19.19 -8.22
C SER A 427 -45.10 -19.58 -7.69
N MET A 428 -45.34 -19.17 -6.46
CA MET A 428 -46.66 -19.23 -5.83
C MET A 428 -46.93 -17.92 -5.08
N THR A 429 -48.18 -17.57 -4.89
CA THR A 429 -48.57 -16.42 -4.08
C THR A 429 -48.28 -16.66 -2.60
N TRP A 430 -48.14 -15.58 -1.87
CA TRP A 430 -48.00 -15.63 -0.41
C TRP A 430 -49.23 -16.23 0.24
#